data_c9283f9beb5e7522c6fe0737fff09c44
#
_entry.id   c9283f9beb5e7522c6fe0737fff09c44
#
_cell.length_a   1.000
_cell.length_b   1.000
_cell.length_c   1.000
_cell.angle_alpha   90.00
_cell.angle_beta   90.00
_cell.angle_gamma   90.00
#
_symmetry.space_group_name_H-M   'P 1'
#
loop_
_entity.id
_entity.type
_entity.pdbx_description
1 polymer ?
#
loop_
_entity_poly.entity_id
_entity_poly.type
_entity_poly.pdbx_seq_one_letter_code
_entity_poly.pdbx_strand_id
1 'polypeptide(L)'
;MKITRTMTIETNEIQIGDRIGVGHYTATCQKLVGGGLALFLLDQYLDKPMQMNRKNTNAGGYDGSDLRKDLNTGKILDEFAPLELVPFENGDLLRLPFYGEMFGHDDWYNSGAVEPDNCEQWPLMKDRANRIAERKGESYEWGWLQNIRQGSATHFCSVHHYGSAFNWDASNSLGVRPAFLIKLS
;
A
#
# COMPACT_ATOMS: atom_id res chain seq x y z
N MET A 1 6.26 38.50 -0.93
CA MET A 1 6.15 37.86 0.39
C MET A 1 5.24 36.66 0.24
N LYS A 2 5.78 35.43 0.30
CA LYS A 2 5.00 34.19 0.17
C LYS A 2 4.56 33.80 1.58
N ILE A 3 3.25 33.85 1.86
CA ILE A 3 2.70 33.41 3.16
C ILE A 3 2.44 31.91 3.02
N THR A 4 3.29 31.08 3.60
CA THR A 4 3.03 29.66 3.79
C THR A 4 2.15 29.51 5.04
N ARG A 5 0.87 29.20 4.85
CA ARG A 5 0.00 28.82 5.96
C ARG A 5 0.22 27.34 6.26
N THR A 6 0.91 27.05 7.35
CA THR A 6 0.89 25.71 7.94
C THR A 6 -0.44 25.58 8.66
N MET A 7 -1.40 24.86 8.06
CA MET A 7 -2.60 24.44 8.79
C MET A 7 -2.18 23.29 9.72
N THR A 8 -2.19 23.51 11.01
CA THR A 8 -2.19 22.44 12.00
C THR A 8 -3.63 21.90 12.02
N ILE A 9 -3.86 20.79 11.34
CA ILE A 9 -5.15 20.08 11.41
C ILE A 9 -5.13 19.34 12.75
N GLU A 10 -6.10 19.61 13.61
CA GLU A 10 -6.29 18.77 14.79
C GLU A 10 -6.64 17.37 14.33
N THR A 11 -5.96 16.35 14.86
CA THR A 11 -6.04 14.94 14.44
C THR A 11 -7.46 14.35 14.54
N ASN A 12 -8.34 14.97 15.33
CA ASN A 12 -9.76 14.59 15.47
C ASN A 12 -10.64 14.91 14.22
N GLU A 13 -10.10 15.65 13.25
CA GLU A 13 -10.84 16.10 12.07
C GLU A 13 -10.37 15.39 10.78
N ILE A 14 -9.47 14.40 10.88
CA ILE A 14 -8.99 13.68 9.69
C ILE A 14 -10.16 13.01 8.98
N GLN A 15 -10.23 13.23 7.67
CA GLN A 15 -11.23 12.65 6.76
C GLN A 15 -10.55 11.83 5.66
N ILE A 16 -11.33 10.97 5.00
CA ILE A 16 -10.87 10.27 3.79
C ILE A 16 -10.48 11.31 2.74
N GLY A 17 -9.27 11.19 2.19
CA GLY A 17 -8.70 12.12 1.23
C GLY A 17 -7.72 13.14 1.83
N ASP A 18 -7.67 13.28 3.15
CA ASP A 18 -6.68 14.15 3.79
C ASP A 18 -5.28 13.60 3.64
N ARG A 19 -4.31 14.51 3.50
CA ARG A 19 -2.90 14.18 3.27
C ARG A 19 -2.03 14.56 4.44
N ILE A 20 -1.04 13.71 4.71
CA ILE A 20 0.02 13.96 5.68
C ILE A 20 1.40 13.79 5.05
N GLY A 21 2.41 14.45 5.61
CA GLY A 21 3.81 14.25 5.25
C GLY A 21 4.39 13.03 5.96
N VAL A 22 5.21 12.25 5.25
CA VAL A 22 5.93 11.08 5.78
C VAL A 22 7.36 11.14 5.23
N GLY A 23 8.28 11.71 6.02
CA GLY A 23 9.62 11.99 5.50
C GLY A 23 9.55 12.90 4.28
N HIS A 24 10.05 12.43 3.14
CA HIS A 24 9.95 13.14 1.86
C HIS A 24 8.75 12.69 1.00
N TYR A 25 7.95 11.75 1.50
CA TYR A 25 6.71 11.28 0.87
C TYR A 25 5.49 12.04 1.39
N THR A 26 4.36 11.83 0.73
CA THR A 26 3.03 12.14 1.24
C THR A 26 2.19 10.86 1.32
N ALA A 27 1.19 10.88 2.17
CA ALA A 27 0.24 9.78 2.30
C ALA A 27 -1.18 10.33 2.42
N THR A 28 -2.13 9.64 1.82
CA THR A 28 -3.54 10.00 1.81
C THR A 28 -4.35 9.04 2.67
N CYS A 29 -5.23 9.58 3.51
CA CYS A 29 -6.18 8.80 4.30
C CYS A 29 -7.16 8.06 3.38
N GLN A 30 -7.17 6.73 3.49
CA GLN A 30 -8.02 5.84 2.69
C GLN A 30 -9.27 5.40 3.42
N LYS A 31 -9.18 5.26 4.75
CA LYS A 31 -10.25 4.71 5.57
C LYS A 31 -10.13 5.21 7.02
N LEU A 32 -11.26 5.55 7.62
CA LEU A 32 -11.37 5.70 9.06
C LEU A 32 -11.72 4.33 9.66
N VAL A 33 -10.89 3.86 10.56
CA VAL A 33 -11.05 2.55 11.22
C VAL A 33 -11.63 2.77 12.61
N GLY A 34 -12.46 1.85 13.08
CA GLY A 34 -12.99 1.92 14.44
C GLY A 34 -11.91 2.08 15.51
N GLY A 35 -12.26 2.64 16.66
CA GLY A 35 -11.29 2.87 17.76
C GLY A 35 -10.40 4.10 17.58
N GLY A 36 -10.78 5.05 16.72
CA GLY A 36 -10.01 6.28 16.51
C GLY A 36 -8.74 6.06 15.71
N LEU A 37 -8.75 5.15 14.75
CA LEU A 37 -7.63 4.89 13.85
C LEU A 37 -7.93 5.37 12.44
N ALA A 38 -6.90 5.86 11.74
CA ALA A 38 -6.96 6.18 10.33
C ALA A 38 -5.92 5.36 9.56
N LEU A 39 -6.36 4.78 8.44
CA LEU A 39 -5.51 4.04 7.52
C LEU A 39 -5.05 4.97 6.40
N PHE A 40 -3.75 5.07 6.24
CA PHE A 40 -3.10 5.86 5.19
C PHE A 40 -2.41 4.96 4.18
N LEU A 41 -2.31 5.44 2.95
CA LEU A 41 -1.51 4.85 1.88
C LEU A 41 -0.56 5.92 1.36
N LEU A 42 0.72 5.60 1.16
CA LEU A 42 1.64 6.51 0.48
C LEU A 42 1.08 6.91 -0.90
N ASP A 43 1.28 8.16 -1.30
CA ASP A 43 0.87 8.65 -2.62
C ASP A 43 1.84 8.18 -3.71
N GLN A 44 3.12 8.02 -3.36
CA GLN A 44 4.19 7.57 -4.24
C GLN A 44 4.67 6.17 -3.86
N TYR A 45 5.36 5.50 -4.79
CA TYR A 45 6.18 4.35 -4.45
C TYR A 45 7.42 4.77 -3.68
N LEU A 46 7.96 3.87 -2.87
CA LEU A 46 9.27 4.04 -2.24
C LEU A 46 10.35 4.27 -3.31
N ASP A 47 11.43 4.94 -2.95
CA ASP A 47 12.51 5.36 -3.87
C ASP A 47 13.16 4.19 -4.64
N LYS A 48 13.05 2.97 -4.11
CA LYS A 48 13.59 1.78 -4.75
C LYS A 48 12.50 0.75 -5.01
N PRO A 49 12.41 0.21 -6.24
CA PRO A 49 11.59 -0.94 -6.50
C PRO A 49 12.18 -2.15 -5.77
N MET A 50 11.32 -3.06 -5.31
CA MET A 50 11.71 -4.22 -4.51
C MET A 50 11.07 -5.49 -5.04
N GLN A 51 11.77 -6.61 -4.83
CA GLN A 51 11.24 -7.94 -5.08
C GLN A 51 10.26 -8.32 -3.96
N MET A 52 9.19 -9.04 -4.30
CA MET A 52 8.33 -9.65 -3.29
C MET A 52 9.11 -10.74 -2.54
N ASN A 53 9.81 -11.58 -3.29
CA ASN A 53 10.72 -12.60 -2.79
C ASN A 53 12.01 -12.64 -3.60
N ARG A 54 13.12 -12.91 -2.95
CA ARG A 54 14.42 -13.11 -3.62
C ARG A 54 14.43 -14.37 -4.48
N LYS A 55 13.64 -15.38 -4.08
CA LYS A 55 13.35 -16.57 -4.89
C LYS A 55 12.06 -16.36 -5.67
N ASN A 56 11.99 -16.85 -6.90
CA ASN A 56 10.76 -16.74 -7.71
C ASN A 56 9.73 -17.76 -7.27
N THR A 57 9.05 -17.46 -6.16
CA THR A 57 8.00 -18.29 -5.57
C THR A 57 7.01 -17.41 -4.81
N ASN A 58 5.74 -17.82 -4.83
CA ASN A 58 4.71 -17.23 -3.98
C ASN A 58 4.33 -18.13 -2.79
N ALA A 59 5.11 -19.18 -2.55
CA ALA A 59 4.90 -20.07 -1.41
C ALA A 59 4.98 -19.31 -0.09
N GLY A 60 3.99 -19.52 0.78
CA GLY A 60 3.84 -18.81 2.06
C GLY A 60 3.14 -17.46 1.95
N GLY A 61 2.73 -17.05 0.74
CA GLY A 61 2.01 -15.80 0.50
C GLY A 61 2.80 -14.56 0.94
N TYR A 62 2.10 -13.45 1.09
CA TYR A 62 2.70 -12.22 1.59
C TYR A 62 3.25 -12.37 3.02
N ASP A 63 2.58 -13.15 3.87
CA ASP A 63 3.01 -13.34 5.26
C ASP A 63 4.40 -13.96 5.37
N GLY A 64 4.77 -14.83 4.44
CA GLY A 64 6.10 -15.43 4.37
C GLY A 64 7.12 -14.64 3.55
N SER A 65 6.72 -13.54 2.90
CA SER A 65 7.54 -12.84 1.92
C SER A 65 8.74 -12.11 2.53
N ASP A 66 9.79 -11.97 1.70
CA ASP A 66 10.94 -11.15 2.03
C ASP A 66 10.54 -9.67 2.14
N LEU A 67 9.67 -9.20 1.25
CA LEU A 67 9.23 -7.80 1.21
C LEU A 67 8.49 -7.39 2.50
N ARG A 68 7.60 -8.24 3.03
CA ARG A 68 6.95 -7.97 4.32
C ARG A 68 7.96 -7.75 5.43
N LYS A 69 8.99 -8.59 5.49
CA LYS A 69 10.07 -8.48 6.49
C LYS A 69 10.86 -7.19 6.29
N ASP A 70 11.24 -6.90 5.04
CA ASP A 70 12.00 -5.70 4.71
C ASP A 70 11.21 -4.41 5.01
N LEU A 71 9.88 -4.39 4.82
CA LEU A 71 9.02 -3.26 5.17
C LEU A 71 8.97 -3.00 6.67
N ASN A 72 9.03 -4.05 7.48
CA ASN A 72 8.86 -3.97 8.94
C ASN A 72 10.19 -4.01 9.70
N THR A 73 11.31 -3.82 9.02
CA THR A 73 12.65 -3.78 9.61
C THR A 73 13.51 -2.66 9.00
N GLY A 74 14.41 -2.09 9.82
CA GLY A 74 15.49 -1.21 9.36
C GLY A 74 15.03 0.10 8.74
N LYS A 75 15.73 0.52 7.67
CA LYS A 75 15.68 1.88 7.12
C LYS A 75 14.32 2.33 6.57
N ILE A 76 13.48 1.41 6.11
CA ILE A 76 12.14 1.78 5.60
C ILE A 76 11.29 2.29 6.75
N LEU A 77 11.27 1.60 7.89
CA LEU A 77 10.55 2.07 9.07
C LEU A 77 11.07 3.41 9.59
N ASP A 78 12.37 3.68 9.47
CA ASP A 78 12.98 4.93 9.94
C ASP A 78 12.36 6.17 9.24
N GLU A 79 11.94 6.04 7.98
CA GLU A 79 11.23 7.11 7.25
C GLU A 79 9.86 7.45 7.88
N PHE A 80 9.27 6.49 8.57
CA PHE A 80 7.97 6.63 9.25
C PHE A 80 8.10 6.96 10.74
N ALA A 81 9.32 6.98 11.30
CA ALA A 81 9.58 7.19 12.72
C ALA A 81 8.94 8.46 13.32
N PRO A 82 8.77 9.58 12.59
CA PRO A 82 8.07 10.75 13.13
C PRO A 82 6.58 10.53 13.40
N LEU A 83 5.99 9.45 12.85
CA LEU A 83 4.59 9.11 13.03
C LEU A 83 4.43 8.09 14.17
N GLU A 84 3.39 8.27 14.98
CA GLU A 84 2.97 7.27 15.97
C GLU A 84 2.18 6.16 15.27
N LEU A 85 2.91 5.22 14.66
CA LEU A 85 2.30 4.09 13.97
C LEU A 85 1.64 3.14 14.96
N VAL A 86 0.46 2.65 14.57
CA VAL A 86 -0.27 1.59 15.29
C VAL A 86 -0.10 0.29 14.52
N PRO A 87 0.28 -0.81 15.16
CA PRO A 87 0.43 -2.08 14.46
C PRO A 87 -0.93 -2.60 13.96
N PHE A 88 -0.92 -3.25 12.80
CA PHE A 88 -2.02 -4.09 12.34
C PHE A 88 -2.18 -5.31 13.24
N GLU A 89 -3.27 -6.07 13.10
CA GLU A 89 -3.56 -7.25 13.92
C GLU A 89 -2.42 -8.30 13.91
N ASN A 90 -1.71 -8.43 12.80
CA ASN A 90 -0.56 -9.31 12.65
C ASN A 90 0.77 -8.76 13.23
N GLY A 91 0.73 -7.58 13.82
CA GLY A 91 1.90 -6.91 14.43
C GLY A 91 2.72 -6.05 13.45
N ASP A 92 2.43 -6.06 12.16
CA ASP A 92 3.13 -5.23 11.18
C ASP A 92 2.79 -3.75 11.37
N LEU A 93 3.77 -2.88 11.19
CA LEU A 93 3.57 -1.43 11.16
C LEU A 93 3.30 -0.92 9.74
N LEU A 94 3.89 -1.57 8.74
CA LEU A 94 3.71 -1.28 7.33
C LEU A 94 3.26 -2.54 6.61
N ARG A 95 2.34 -2.38 5.65
CA ARG A 95 1.92 -3.45 4.78
C ARG A 95 1.63 -2.97 3.37
N LEU A 96 1.60 -3.88 2.42
CA LEU A 96 1.04 -3.59 1.09
C LEU A 96 -0.50 -3.51 1.15
N PRO A 97 -1.15 -2.84 0.18
CA PRO A 97 -2.59 -2.95 0.01
C PRO A 97 -3.00 -4.38 -0.37
N PHE A 98 -4.21 -4.77 0.02
CA PHE A 98 -4.88 -5.93 -0.52
C PHE A 98 -5.47 -5.64 -1.90
N TYR A 99 -5.68 -6.69 -2.69
CA TYR A 99 -6.36 -6.59 -3.98
C TYR A 99 -7.76 -5.97 -3.84
N GLY A 100 -8.55 -6.48 -2.88
CA GLY A 100 -9.90 -5.98 -2.60
C GLY A 100 -9.91 -4.49 -2.24
N GLU A 101 -8.93 -4.00 -1.51
CA GLU A 101 -8.80 -2.58 -1.16
C GLU A 101 -8.59 -1.69 -2.40
N MET A 102 -7.90 -2.19 -3.42
CA MET A 102 -7.59 -1.45 -4.65
C MET A 102 -8.67 -1.61 -5.73
N PHE A 103 -9.22 -2.80 -5.92
CA PHE A 103 -10.10 -3.15 -7.05
C PHE A 103 -11.50 -3.60 -6.64
N GLY A 104 -11.73 -3.85 -5.35
CA GLY A 104 -12.96 -4.49 -4.89
C GLY A 104 -13.05 -5.93 -5.39
N HIS A 105 -14.27 -6.42 -5.50
CA HIS A 105 -14.57 -7.76 -6.01
C HIS A 105 -14.92 -7.67 -7.51
N ASP A 106 -13.92 -7.33 -8.31
CA ASP A 106 -14.03 -7.27 -9.76
C ASP A 106 -14.11 -8.68 -10.41
N ASP A 107 -14.12 -8.74 -11.74
CA ASP A 107 -14.22 -10.01 -12.46
C ASP A 107 -13.04 -10.95 -12.16
N TRP A 108 -11.85 -10.41 -11.94
CA TRP A 108 -10.69 -11.24 -11.58
C TRP A 108 -10.85 -11.87 -10.21
N TYR A 109 -11.28 -11.08 -9.22
CA TYR A 109 -11.56 -11.58 -7.88
C TYR A 109 -12.66 -12.64 -7.88
N ASN A 110 -13.78 -12.34 -8.55
CA ASN A 110 -14.93 -13.22 -8.62
C ASN A 110 -14.69 -14.50 -9.44
N SER A 111 -13.73 -14.49 -10.38
CA SER A 111 -13.33 -15.69 -11.13
C SER A 111 -12.46 -16.66 -10.30
N GLY A 112 -12.05 -16.30 -9.10
CA GLY A 112 -11.10 -17.06 -8.30
C GLY A 112 -9.65 -16.94 -8.77
N ALA A 113 -9.35 -15.94 -9.60
CA ALA A 113 -8.01 -15.69 -10.10
C ALA A 113 -7.09 -15.05 -9.07
N VAL A 114 -7.65 -14.51 -8.00
CA VAL A 114 -6.98 -13.80 -6.92
C VAL A 114 -7.24 -14.53 -5.60
N GLU A 115 -6.23 -14.61 -4.74
CA GLU A 115 -6.39 -15.08 -3.37
C GLU A 115 -7.41 -14.18 -2.64
N PRO A 116 -8.48 -14.75 -2.06
CA PRO A 116 -9.50 -13.96 -1.38
C PRO A 116 -8.94 -13.21 -0.16
N ASP A 117 -9.32 -11.94 0.01
CA ASP A 117 -8.94 -11.12 1.17
C ASP A 117 -10.14 -10.56 1.96
N ASN A 118 -11.36 -10.68 1.40
CA ASN A 118 -12.60 -10.18 1.98
C ASN A 118 -12.58 -8.67 2.31
N CYS A 119 -11.69 -7.90 1.69
CA CYS A 119 -11.60 -6.46 1.88
C CYS A 119 -12.59 -5.72 1.00
N GLU A 120 -13.14 -4.62 1.52
CA GLU A 120 -13.89 -3.67 0.74
C GLU A 120 -12.95 -2.71 0.02
N GLN A 121 -13.32 -2.33 -1.22
CA GLN A 121 -12.57 -1.33 -1.97
C GLN A 121 -12.56 0.01 -1.22
N TRP A 122 -11.39 0.58 -1.07
CA TRP A 122 -11.27 1.93 -0.51
C TRP A 122 -12.01 2.94 -1.40
N PRO A 123 -12.77 3.88 -0.81
CA PRO A 123 -13.59 4.81 -1.58
C PRO A 123 -12.83 5.56 -2.67
N LEU A 124 -11.59 6.01 -2.37
CA LEU A 124 -10.77 6.73 -3.34
C LEU A 124 -10.27 5.84 -4.48
N MET A 125 -10.10 4.53 -4.25
CA MET A 125 -9.62 3.58 -5.26
C MET A 125 -10.68 3.20 -6.29
N LYS A 126 -11.93 3.64 -6.12
CA LYS A 126 -12.95 3.56 -7.18
C LYS A 126 -12.56 4.40 -8.39
N ASP A 127 -11.86 5.51 -8.17
CA ASP A 127 -11.21 6.25 -9.25
C ASP A 127 -9.90 5.56 -9.64
N ARG A 128 -9.82 5.16 -10.90
CA ARG A 128 -8.64 4.49 -11.48
C ARG A 128 -7.37 5.33 -11.33
N ALA A 129 -7.47 6.66 -11.42
CA ALA A 129 -6.32 7.55 -11.32
C ALA A 129 -5.63 7.43 -9.95
N ASN A 130 -6.38 7.19 -8.87
CA ASN A 130 -5.83 7.06 -7.52
C ASN A 130 -5.07 5.74 -7.30
N ARG A 131 -5.27 4.74 -8.17
CA ARG A 131 -4.51 3.48 -8.13
C ARG A 131 -3.13 3.60 -8.75
N ILE A 132 -2.94 4.61 -9.62
CA ILE A 132 -1.67 4.88 -10.29
C ILE A 132 -0.75 5.61 -9.32
N ALA A 133 0.52 5.20 -9.28
CA ALA A 133 1.56 5.90 -8.53
C ALA A 133 2.85 5.95 -9.33
N GLU A 134 3.70 6.91 -8.98
CA GLU A 134 5.02 7.08 -9.57
C GLU A 134 6.09 6.96 -8.49
N ARG A 135 7.29 6.67 -8.88
CA ARG A 135 8.49 6.81 -8.07
C ARG A 135 9.16 8.14 -8.40
N LYS A 136 9.73 8.79 -7.39
CA LYS A 136 10.39 10.09 -7.56
C LYS A 136 11.43 10.04 -8.68
N GLY A 137 11.26 10.90 -9.69
CA GLY A 137 12.15 11.00 -10.83
C GLY A 137 11.96 9.97 -11.94
N GLU A 138 10.95 9.10 -11.79
CA GLU A 138 10.59 8.06 -12.77
C GLU A 138 9.14 8.26 -13.23
N SER A 139 8.77 7.55 -14.29
CA SER A 139 7.38 7.48 -14.75
C SER A 139 6.55 6.56 -13.84
N TYR A 140 5.23 6.53 -14.09
CA TYR A 140 4.33 5.58 -13.44
C TYR A 140 4.82 4.14 -13.58
N GLU A 141 4.76 3.40 -12.49
CA GLU A 141 5.25 2.02 -12.39
C GLU A 141 4.14 1.06 -12.00
N TRP A 142 4.47 -0.23 -12.08
CA TRP A 142 3.66 -1.28 -11.49
C TRP A 142 3.99 -1.41 -10.01
N GLY A 143 2.97 -1.69 -9.19
CA GLY A 143 3.12 -1.80 -7.75
C GLY A 143 2.60 -3.11 -7.20
N TRP A 144 3.28 -3.64 -6.19
CA TRP A 144 2.89 -4.87 -5.52
C TRP A 144 1.61 -4.75 -4.70
N LEU A 145 0.85 -5.85 -4.68
CA LEU A 145 -0.24 -6.13 -3.75
C LEU A 145 0.08 -7.39 -2.93
N GLN A 146 -0.63 -7.60 -1.82
CA GLN A 146 -0.39 -8.75 -0.94
C GLN A 146 -0.80 -10.08 -1.56
N ASN A 147 -1.90 -10.08 -2.32
CA ASN A 147 -2.57 -11.30 -2.77
C ASN A 147 -1.72 -12.06 -3.81
N ILE A 148 -1.69 -13.37 -3.71
CA ILE A 148 -1.12 -14.22 -4.74
C ILE A 148 -2.08 -14.34 -5.93
N ARG A 149 -1.52 -14.54 -7.12
CA ARG A 149 -2.26 -14.95 -8.32
C ARG A 149 -2.56 -16.43 -8.20
N GLN A 150 -3.83 -16.78 -8.06
CA GLN A 150 -4.26 -18.18 -7.99
C GLN A 150 -3.92 -18.93 -9.30
N GLY A 151 -3.48 -20.17 -9.16
CA GLY A 151 -3.04 -21.00 -10.29
C GLY A 151 -1.61 -20.73 -10.76
N SER A 152 -0.88 -19.83 -10.10
CA SER A 152 0.56 -19.60 -10.32
C SER A 152 1.35 -19.96 -9.07
N ALA A 153 2.53 -20.55 -9.24
CA ALA A 153 3.47 -20.84 -8.15
C ALA A 153 4.46 -19.69 -7.86
N THR A 154 4.42 -18.63 -8.68
CA THR A 154 5.43 -17.57 -8.65
C THR A 154 4.84 -16.15 -8.61
N HIS A 155 3.58 -15.95 -9.00
CA HIS A 155 3.03 -14.61 -9.18
C HIS A 155 2.31 -14.09 -7.95
N PHE A 156 2.54 -12.80 -7.68
CA PHE A 156 1.70 -11.96 -6.84
C PHE A 156 0.91 -10.98 -7.69
N CYS A 157 -0.24 -10.57 -7.21
CA CYS A 157 -1.04 -9.52 -7.83
C CYS A 157 -0.33 -8.18 -7.75
N SER A 158 -0.61 -7.32 -8.70
CA SER A 158 -0.03 -5.98 -8.79
C SER A 158 -1.02 -5.00 -9.40
N VAL A 159 -0.74 -3.72 -9.22
CA VAL A 159 -1.37 -2.62 -9.95
C VAL A 159 -0.52 -2.32 -11.17
N HIS A 160 -1.11 -2.34 -12.35
CA HIS A 160 -0.47 -1.93 -13.59
C HIS A 160 -0.25 -0.41 -13.61
N HIS A 161 0.75 0.07 -14.35
CA HIS A 161 1.03 1.51 -14.46
C HIS A 161 -0.14 2.35 -15.01
N TYR A 162 -1.15 1.72 -15.61
CA TYR A 162 -2.41 2.37 -16.01
C TYR A 162 -3.53 2.23 -14.97
N GLY A 163 -3.24 1.68 -13.78
CA GLY A 163 -4.22 1.53 -12.70
C GLY A 163 -5.19 0.36 -12.86
N SER A 164 -4.94 -0.59 -13.77
CA SER A 164 -5.66 -1.87 -13.88
C SER A 164 -4.98 -2.96 -13.05
N ALA A 165 -5.69 -4.04 -12.79
CA ALA A 165 -5.14 -5.22 -12.14
C ALA A 165 -4.14 -5.95 -13.06
N PHE A 166 -3.08 -6.47 -12.47
CA PHE A 166 -2.06 -7.27 -13.13
C PHE A 166 -1.39 -8.23 -12.14
N ASN A 167 -0.39 -8.96 -12.58
CA ASN A 167 0.42 -9.83 -11.74
C ASN A 167 1.84 -9.99 -12.31
N TRP A 168 2.79 -10.32 -11.44
CA TRP A 168 4.19 -10.51 -11.80
C TRP A 168 4.86 -11.59 -10.96
N ASP A 169 5.94 -12.16 -11.51
CA ASP A 169 6.83 -13.05 -10.78
C ASP A 169 7.41 -12.40 -9.54
N ALA A 170 7.40 -13.11 -8.41
CA ALA A 170 7.83 -12.63 -7.10
C ALA A 170 9.26 -12.08 -7.07
N SER A 171 10.14 -12.55 -7.96
CA SER A 171 11.54 -12.10 -8.07
C SER A 171 11.74 -10.87 -8.93
N ASN A 172 10.68 -10.32 -9.56
CA ASN A 172 10.76 -9.03 -10.23
C ASN A 172 10.73 -7.89 -9.23
N SER A 173 11.38 -6.78 -9.58
CA SER A 173 11.35 -5.57 -8.76
C SER A 173 10.25 -4.63 -9.24
N LEU A 174 9.25 -4.38 -8.40
CA LEU A 174 8.15 -3.46 -8.64
C LEU A 174 8.10 -2.37 -7.58
N GLY A 175 7.29 -1.36 -7.82
CA GLY A 175 7.00 -0.30 -6.87
C GLY A 175 6.36 -0.84 -5.59
N VAL A 176 6.72 -0.23 -4.49
CA VAL A 176 6.20 -0.56 -3.16
C VAL A 176 5.50 0.66 -2.60
N ARG A 177 4.22 0.52 -2.27
CA ARG A 177 3.35 1.59 -1.78
C ARG A 177 2.75 1.18 -0.44
N PRO A 178 3.46 1.44 0.68
CA PRO A 178 3.02 0.99 1.99
C PRO A 178 1.74 1.68 2.47
N ALA A 179 0.90 0.89 3.15
CA ALA A 179 -0.19 1.36 3.98
C ALA A 179 0.18 1.20 5.46
N PHE A 180 -0.35 2.09 6.30
CA PHE A 180 -0.08 2.14 7.72
C PHE A 180 -1.23 2.76 8.51
N LEU A 181 -1.28 2.48 9.81
CA LEU A 181 -2.27 3.01 10.74
C LEU A 181 -1.65 4.07 11.65
N ILE A 182 -2.40 5.13 11.87
CA ILE A 182 -2.11 6.10 12.94
C ILE A 182 -3.32 6.25 13.87
N LYS A 183 -3.05 6.57 15.14
CA LYS A 183 -4.10 6.87 16.10
C LYS A 183 -4.50 8.34 15.97
N LEU A 184 -5.80 8.59 15.91
CA LEU A 184 -6.37 9.92 16.00
C LEU A 184 -6.49 10.28 17.49
N SER A 185 -5.88 11.36 17.86
CA SER A 185 -5.95 11.89 19.24
C SER A 185 -7.28 12.56 19.54
#